data_a7ab4e997d78b24966f5a465abbca4a1
#
_entry.id   a7ab4e997d78b24966f5a465abbca4a1
#
_cell.length_a   1.000
_cell.length_b   1.000
_cell.length_c   1.000
_cell.angle_alpha   90.00
_cell.angle_beta   90.00
_cell.angle_gamma   90.00
#
_symmetry.space_group_name_H-M   'P 1'
#
loop_
_entity.id
_entity.type
_entity.pdbx_description
1 polymer ?
#
loop_
_entity_poly.entity_id
_entity_poly.type
_entity_poly.pdbx_seq_one_letter_code
_entity_poly.pdbx_strand_id
1 'polypeptide(L)'
;MNFLTLKEDFYKRYETSGKFLHYTSYGALCTLLGHTDIPTAPSLCCTLSMRVEIFARKSGGNYVKIENTTTDKCLQYPFGTSTDLFKGKTKFFAELIHALENSGLKGAEILYNNTIPNFISSKHAFSATLIKSLMQVSDIELTPLETAAICALNDDLTPYLAVLFSKKGYCTLMNSGEPKNLPLPLSGYKILTAHCTEPLSDHSKHIKYAM
;
A
#
# COMPACT_ATOMS: atom_id res chain seq x y z
N MET A 1 6.85 8.16 -14.26
CA MET A 1 8.08 8.55 -13.50
C MET A 1 8.82 7.26 -13.21
N ASN A 2 10.12 7.22 -13.34
CA ASN A 2 10.91 6.04 -12.98
C ASN A 2 11.57 6.23 -11.60
N PHE A 3 12.15 5.16 -11.06
CA PHE A 3 12.85 5.17 -9.76
C PHE A 3 13.90 6.31 -9.65
N LEU A 4 14.70 6.54 -10.69
CA LEU A 4 15.75 7.56 -10.66
C LEU A 4 15.16 8.96 -10.51
N THR A 5 14.12 9.26 -11.28
CA THR A 5 13.41 10.56 -11.23
C THR A 5 12.81 10.81 -9.85
N LEU A 6 12.16 9.81 -9.24
CA LEU A 6 11.60 9.94 -7.89
C LEU A 6 12.69 10.19 -6.84
N LYS A 7 13.84 9.52 -6.98
CA LYS A 7 15.00 9.70 -6.10
C LYS A 7 15.60 11.11 -6.23
N GLU A 8 15.73 11.60 -7.46
CA GLU A 8 16.24 12.96 -7.73
C GLU A 8 15.29 14.03 -7.17
N ASP A 9 13.98 13.86 -7.34
CA ASP A 9 12.98 14.75 -6.78
C ASP A 9 13.03 14.77 -5.24
N PHE A 10 13.25 13.63 -4.62
CA PHE A 10 13.43 13.55 -3.17
C PHE A 10 14.64 14.37 -2.72
N TYR A 11 15.79 14.20 -3.39
CA TYR A 11 17.00 14.95 -3.04
C TYR A 11 16.82 16.46 -3.22
N LYS A 12 16.15 16.89 -4.29
CA LYS A 12 15.88 18.31 -4.55
C LYS A 12 14.99 18.94 -3.48
N ARG A 13 13.96 18.19 -3.01
CA ARG A 13 12.99 18.71 -2.02
C ARG A 13 13.55 18.76 -0.61
N TYR A 14 14.40 17.81 -0.26
CA TYR A 14 14.85 17.65 1.12
C TYR A 14 16.33 17.93 1.32
N GLU A 15 17.04 18.47 0.30
CA GLU A 15 18.45 18.90 0.35
C GLU A 15 19.37 17.91 1.08
N THR A 16 19.26 16.62 0.74
CA THR A 16 19.92 15.58 1.51
C THR A 16 21.12 14.99 0.80
N SER A 17 22.17 14.71 1.56
CA SER A 17 23.37 14.00 1.12
C SER A 17 23.22 12.48 1.11
N GLY A 18 22.01 11.95 1.07
CA GLY A 18 21.71 10.57 0.70
C GLY A 18 22.06 9.45 1.67
N LYS A 19 22.39 9.72 2.93
CA LYS A 19 22.55 8.67 3.93
C LYS A 19 21.16 8.25 4.46
N PHE A 20 20.86 6.94 4.42
CA PHE A 20 19.65 6.33 5.00
C PHE A 20 18.33 6.69 4.30
N LEU A 21 18.31 6.66 2.98
CA LEU A 21 17.11 6.75 2.20
C LEU A 21 16.53 5.34 1.99
N HIS A 22 15.30 5.12 2.47
CA HIS A 22 14.59 3.87 2.25
C HIS A 22 13.67 3.97 1.03
N TYR A 23 13.63 2.91 0.23
CA TYR A 23 12.71 2.78 -0.89
C TYR A 23 11.80 1.58 -0.69
N THR A 24 10.51 1.81 -0.80
CA THR A 24 9.49 0.76 -0.70
C THR A 24 8.49 0.90 -1.84
N SER A 25 8.05 -0.23 -2.39
CA SER A 25 7.06 -0.22 -3.47
C SER A 25 6.19 -1.47 -3.44
N TYR A 26 4.87 -1.26 -3.55
CA TYR A 26 3.88 -2.33 -3.74
C TYR A 26 2.96 -2.03 -4.92
N GLY A 27 2.63 -3.07 -5.67
CA GLY A 27 1.74 -3.00 -6.83
C GLY A 27 0.26 -3.00 -6.45
N ALA A 28 -0.60 -2.55 -7.37
CA ALA A 28 -2.04 -2.70 -7.25
C ALA A 28 -2.43 -4.18 -7.15
N LEU A 29 -3.32 -4.50 -6.22
CA LEU A 29 -3.86 -5.86 -6.08
C LEU A 29 -4.80 -6.18 -7.25
N CYS A 30 -4.64 -7.36 -7.80
CA CYS A 30 -5.55 -7.97 -8.77
C CYS A 30 -5.95 -9.35 -8.29
N THR A 31 -7.24 -9.58 -8.11
CA THR A 31 -7.79 -10.91 -7.81
C THR A 31 -8.03 -11.63 -9.12
N LEU A 32 -7.40 -12.77 -9.32
CA LEU A 32 -7.52 -13.59 -10.51
C LEU A 32 -8.67 -14.62 -10.39
N LEU A 33 -8.81 -15.21 -9.21
CA LEU A 33 -9.85 -16.18 -8.87
C LEU A 33 -10.30 -15.96 -7.42
N GLY A 34 -11.59 -16.19 -7.17
CA GLY A 34 -12.18 -16.02 -5.85
C GLY A 34 -12.44 -14.56 -5.48
N HIS A 35 -12.61 -14.29 -4.21
CA HIS A 35 -12.95 -12.99 -3.67
C HIS A 35 -12.12 -12.68 -2.45
N THR A 36 -11.40 -11.56 -2.44
CA THR A 36 -10.62 -11.13 -1.27
C THR A 36 -11.50 -10.56 -0.16
N ASP A 37 -12.73 -10.13 -0.50
CA ASP A 37 -13.68 -9.57 0.47
C ASP A 37 -14.47 -10.64 1.23
N ILE A 38 -14.24 -11.93 0.93
CA ILE A 38 -14.81 -13.05 1.66
C ILE A 38 -13.70 -13.76 2.42
N PRO A 39 -13.55 -13.53 3.73
CA PRO A 39 -12.39 -13.98 4.53
C PRO A 39 -12.15 -15.48 4.52
N THR A 40 -13.19 -16.29 4.28
CA THR A 40 -13.12 -17.76 4.30
C THR A 40 -13.00 -18.37 2.91
N ALA A 41 -13.18 -17.59 1.85
CA ALA A 41 -13.10 -18.10 0.48
C ALA A 41 -11.65 -18.10 -0.02
N PRO A 42 -11.18 -19.19 -0.63
CA PRO A 42 -9.88 -19.20 -1.29
C PRO A 42 -9.86 -18.16 -2.42
N SER A 43 -8.79 -17.40 -2.49
CA SER A 43 -8.58 -16.45 -3.57
C SER A 43 -7.15 -16.53 -4.12
N LEU A 44 -7.02 -16.34 -5.42
CA LEU A 44 -5.73 -16.25 -6.10
C LEU A 44 -5.51 -14.81 -6.54
N CYS A 45 -4.48 -14.18 -6.02
CA CYS A 45 -4.18 -12.78 -6.24
C CYS A 45 -2.80 -12.59 -6.86
N CYS A 46 -2.60 -11.49 -7.55
CA CYS A 46 -1.28 -11.00 -7.92
C CYS A 46 -1.23 -9.48 -7.78
N THR A 47 -0.03 -8.91 -7.79
CA THR A 47 0.13 -7.46 -7.89
C THR A 47 0.54 -7.07 -9.31
N LEU A 48 -0.03 -5.98 -9.78
CA LEU A 48 0.23 -5.41 -11.09
C LEU A 48 1.52 -4.57 -11.06
N SER A 49 2.05 -4.24 -12.25
CA SER A 49 3.19 -3.33 -12.39
C SER A 49 2.87 -1.88 -12.02
N MET A 50 1.59 -1.49 -12.11
CA MET A 50 1.09 -0.21 -11.60
C MET A 50 1.19 -0.22 -10.07
N ARG A 51 1.88 0.75 -9.49
CA ARG A 51 2.30 0.67 -8.10
C ARG A 51 2.32 2.00 -7.38
N VAL A 52 2.39 1.93 -6.07
CA VAL A 52 2.80 3.02 -5.20
C VAL A 52 4.28 2.86 -4.91
N GLU A 53 5.03 3.94 -5.01
CA GLU A 53 6.46 3.99 -4.74
C GLU A 53 6.71 5.08 -3.69
N ILE A 54 7.51 4.78 -2.68
CA ILE A 54 7.84 5.70 -1.61
C ILE A 54 9.36 5.77 -1.44
N PHE A 55 9.88 7.00 -1.37
CA PHE A 55 11.14 7.27 -0.71
C PHE A 55 10.87 7.90 0.66
N ALA A 56 11.55 7.40 1.68
CA ALA A 56 11.41 7.86 3.05
C ALA A 56 12.77 8.02 3.73
N ARG A 57 12.87 9.01 4.60
CA ARG A 57 14.01 9.19 5.50
C ARG A 57 13.55 9.55 6.90
N LYS A 58 14.40 9.34 7.88
CA LYS A 58 14.18 9.82 9.23
C LYS A 58 14.27 11.36 9.26
N SER A 59 13.29 12.00 9.87
CA SER A 59 13.35 13.43 10.21
C SER A 59 13.88 13.62 11.65
N GLY A 60 14.35 14.82 11.96
CA GLY A 60 14.72 15.18 13.32
C GLY A 60 13.56 15.62 14.21
N GLY A 61 12.33 15.65 13.68
CA GLY A 61 11.14 16.14 14.36
C GLY A 61 10.19 15.05 14.82
N ASN A 62 9.20 15.40 15.64
CA ASN A 62 8.11 14.53 16.09
C ASN A 62 6.90 14.64 15.15
N TYR A 63 7.11 14.36 13.88
CA TYR A 63 6.07 14.41 12.85
C TYR A 63 6.39 13.47 11.69
N VAL A 64 5.35 13.08 10.95
CA VAL A 64 5.48 12.48 9.63
C VAL A 64 5.00 13.48 8.59
N LYS A 65 5.86 13.79 7.61
CA LYS A 65 5.55 14.64 6.46
C LYS A 65 5.44 13.77 5.22
N ILE A 66 4.30 13.86 4.51
CA ILE A 66 4.02 13.10 3.29
C ILE A 66 3.74 14.07 2.16
N GLU A 67 4.50 13.97 1.08
CA GLU A 67 4.34 14.75 -0.14
C GLU A 67 4.13 13.85 -1.35
N ASN A 68 3.29 14.32 -2.27
CA ASN A 68 3.09 13.65 -3.56
C ASN A 68 3.97 14.30 -4.62
N THR A 69 4.52 13.51 -5.54
CA THR A 69 5.36 14.03 -6.64
C THR A 69 4.60 14.85 -7.68
N THR A 70 3.31 14.59 -7.83
CA THR A 70 2.47 15.16 -8.91
C THR A 70 1.57 16.29 -8.44
N THR A 71 1.43 16.48 -7.15
CA THR A 71 0.59 17.52 -6.55
C THR A 71 1.37 18.23 -5.45
N ASP A 72 1.14 19.53 -5.29
CA ASP A 72 1.75 20.31 -4.19
C ASP A 72 1.09 20.04 -2.82
N LYS A 73 0.29 18.96 -2.74
CA LYS A 73 -0.37 18.58 -1.49
C LYS A 73 0.63 17.93 -0.56
N CYS A 74 0.76 18.52 0.61
CA CYS A 74 1.57 18.04 1.72
C CYS A 74 0.65 17.73 2.91
N LEU A 75 0.87 16.57 3.53
CA LEU A 75 0.35 16.27 4.85
C LEU A 75 1.51 16.33 5.84
N GLN A 76 1.36 17.09 6.90
CA GLN A 76 2.23 17.00 8.07
C GLN A 76 1.37 16.53 9.25
N TYR A 77 1.74 15.39 9.80
CA TYR A 77 1.06 14.78 10.94
C TYR A 77 2.00 14.85 12.16
N PRO A 78 1.77 15.76 13.12
CA PRO A 78 2.48 15.80 14.39
C PRO A 78 2.01 14.64 15.27
N PHE A 79 2.94 13.98 15.97
CA PHE A 79 2.60 12.88 16.88
C PHE A 79 1.68 13.32 18.02
N GLY A 80 0.82 12.43 18.46
CA GLY A 80 -0.19 12.71 19.48
C GLY A 80 -1.37 13.57 19.01
N THR A 81 -1.45 13.87 17.70
CA THR A 81 -2.56 14.66 17.15
C THR A 81 -3.77 13.77 16.88
N SER A 82 -4.99 14.24 17.24
CA SER A 82 -6.22 13.53 16.89
C SER A 82 -6.40 13.42 15.38
N THR A 83 -6.69 12.23 14.89
CA THR A 83 -6.96 11.97 13.48
C THR A 83 -8.23 12.66 12.97
N ASP A 84 -9.13 13.06 13.87
CA ASP A 84 -10.38 13.76 13.53
C ASP A 84 -10.18 15.20 13.03
N LEU A 85 -8.99 15.76 13.24
CA LEU A 85 -8.62 17.06 12.67
C LEU A 85 -8.37 16.99 11.15
N PHE A 86 -8.22 15.80 10.61
CA PHE A 86 -7.98 15.57 9.19
C PHE A 86 -9.26 15.13 8.46
N LYS A 87 -9.33 15.32 7.14
CA LYS A 87 -10.50 14.98 6.32
C LYS A 87 -10.12 14.21 5.06
N GLY A 88 -11.01 13.34 4.58
CA GLY A 88 -10.83 12.59 3.34
C GLY A 88 -9.54 11.80 3.30
N LYS A 89 -8.75 11.90 2.25
CA LYS A 89 -7.49 11.15 2.09
C LYS A 89 -6.46 11.46 3.18
N THR A 90 -6.43 12.70 3.68
CA THR A 90 -5.48 13.06 4.75
C THR A 90 -5.85 12.43 6.09
N LYS A 91 -7.15 12.24 6.37
CA LYS A 91 -7.60 11.48 7.54
C LYS A 91 -7.11 10.04 7.46
N PHE A 92 -7.30 9.38 6.33
CA PHE A 92 -6.82 8.01 6.12
C PHE A 92 -5.31 7.86 6.35
N PHE A 93 -4.51 8.82 5.86
CA PHE A 93 -3.06 8.81 6.10
C PHE A 93 -2.73 9.02 7.59
N ALA A 94 -3.43 9.95 8.25
CA ALA A 94 -3.27 10.21 9.67
C ALA A 94 -3.61 8.98 10.53
N GLU A 95 -4.68 8.26 10.19
CA GLU A 95 -5.08 7.02 10.87
C GLU A 95 -4.02 5.92 10.75
N LEU A 96 -3.44 5.73 9.55
CA LEU A 96 -2.34 4.77 9.34
C LEU A 96 -1.10 5.13 10.16
N ILE A 97 -0.73 6.41 10.21
CA ILE A 97 0.42 6.88 10.98
C ILE A 97 0.16 6.70 12.48
N HIS A 98 -1.03 7.11 12.92
CA HIS A 98 -1.45 7.00 14.33
C HIS A 98 -1.42 5.56 14.84
N ALA A 99 -1.82 4.60 14.02
CA ALA A 99 -1.79 3.18 14.37
C ALA A 99 -0.36 2.66 14.65
N LEU A 100 0.69 3.32 14.12
CA LEU A 100 2.09 2.97 14.38
C LEU A 100 2.72 3.73 15.56
N GLU A 101 2.12 4.80 16.07
CA GLU A 101 2.74 5.66 17.10
C GLU A 101 3.18 4.86 18.32
N ASN A 102 2.31 3.97 18.81
CA ASN A 102 2.58 3.15 19.99
C ASN A 102 3.66 2.07 19.76
N SER A 103 4.05 1.84 18.51
CA SER A 103 5.09 0.87 18.15
C SER A 103 6.50 1.49 18.09
N GLY A 104 6.66 2.73 18.53
CA GLY A 104 7.96 3.43 18.54
C GLY A 104 8.26 4.17 17.23
N LEU A 105 7.23 4.68 16.57
CA LEU A 105 7.35 5.47 15.34
C LEU A 105 8.27 6.67 15.54
N LYS A 106 9.21 6.85 14.64
CA LYS A 106 10.12 8.00 14.56
C LYS A 106 9.64 8.99 13.50
N GLY A 107 10.01 10.25 13.66
CA GLY A 107 9.72 11.28 12.65
C GLY A 107 10.27 10.90 11.29
N ALA A 108 9.48 11.16 10.24
CA ALA A 108 9.80 10.78 8.88
C ALA A 108 9.40 11.86 7.85
N GLU A 109 10.18 11.95 6.78
CA GLU A 109 9.85 12.68 5.57
C GLU A 109 9.70 11.69 4.41
N ILE A 110 8.57 11.80 3.73
CA ILE A 110 8.11 10.83 2.73
C ILE A 110 7.75 11.56 1.44
N LEU A 111 8.31 11.09 0.34
CA LEU A 111 7.88 11.44 -1.01
C LEU A 111 7.31 10.21 -1.69
N TYR A 112 6.08 10.29 -2.17
CA TYR A 112 5.45 9.18 -2.86
C TYR A 112 5.02 9.51 -4.29
N ASN A 113 5.06 8.49 -5.12
CA ASN A 113 4.50 8.45 -6.45
C ASN A 113 3.46 7.33 -6.54
N ASN A 114 2.32 7.60 -7.19
CA ASN A 114 1.29 6.60 -7.41
C ASN A 114 0.98 6.51 -8.90
N THR A 115 1.34 5.38 -9.52
CA THR A 115 1.09 5.10 -10.94
C THR A 115 -0.19 4.29 -11.17
N ILE A 116 -0.95 3.99 -10.09
CA ILE A 116 -2.20 3.25 -10.17
C ILE A 116 -3.29 4.21 -10.66
N PRO A 117 -3.98 3.90 -11.78
CA PRO A 117 -5.08 4.73 -12.28
C PRO A 117 -6.20 4.89 -11.26
N ASN A 118 -6.92 6.01 -11.33
CA ASN A 118 -7.98 6.34 -10.36
C ASN A 118 -9.14 5.33 -10.32
N PHE A 119 -9.36 4.57 -11.39
CA PHE A 119 -10.39 3.54 -11.47
C PHE A 119 -9.97 2.21 -10.85
N ILE A 120 -8.72 2.06 -10.45
CA ILE A 120 -8.21 0.90 -9.70
C ILE A 120 -7.95 1.35 -8.28
N SER A 121 -8.42 0.59 -7.28
CA SER A 121 -8.12 0.91 -5.89
C SER A 121 -6.62 0.81 -5.63
N SER A 122 -6.05 1.92 -5.18
CA SER A 122 -4.66 1.97 -4.72
C SER A 122 -4.54 1.82 -3.19
N LYS A 123 -5.66 1.69 -2.47
CA LYS A 123 -5.71 1.71 -1.00
C LYS A 123 -4.78 0.67 -0.39
N HIS A 124 -4.88 -0.58 -0.81
CA HIS A 124 -4.09 -1.70 -0.26
C HIS A 124 -2.59 -1.52 -0.52
N ALA A 125 -2.23 -1.18 -1.78
CA ALA A 125 -0.83 -0.91 -2.15
C ALA A 125 -0.27 0.31 -1.40
N PHE A 126 -1.07 1.38 -1.25
CA PHE A 126 -0.65 2.59 -0.55
C PHE A 126 -0.40 2.32 0.94
N SER A 127 -1.36 1.69 1.63
CA SER A 127 -1.21 1.34 3.06
C SER A 127 0.01 0.48 3.29
N ALA A 128 0.18 -0.59 2.51
CA ALA A 128 1.33 -1.49 2.63
C ALA A 128 2.66 -0.75 2.39
N THR A 129 2.72 0.10 1.35
CA THR A 129 3.93 0.86 1.02
C THR A 129 4.26 1.87 2.12
N LEU A 130 3.26 2.62 2.62
CA LEU A 130 3.44 3.63 3.66
C LEU A 130 3.88 2.99 4.98
N ILE A 131 3.16 1.97 5.46
CA ILE A 131 3.47 1.32 6.73
C ILE A 131 4.86 0.67 6.69
N LYS A 132 5.21 -0.05 5.62
CA LYS A 132 6.55 -0.64 5.47
C LYS A 132 7.65 0.41 5.40
N SER A 133 7.42 1.56 4.75
CA SER A 133 8.39 2.67 4.74
C SER A 133 8.62 3.26 6.13
N LEU A 134 7.54 3.48 6.88
CA LEU A 134 7.60 4.00 8.24
C LEU A 134 8.28 3.02 9.21
N MET A 135 8.02 1.71 9.06
CA MET A 135 8.69 0.66 9.82
C MET A 135 10.20 0.68 9.57
N GLN A 136 10.64 0.77 8.30
CA GLN A 136 12.06 0.83 7.94
C GLN A 136 12.76 2.07 8.51
N VAL A 137 12.12 3.25 8.40
CA VAL A 137 12.66 4.51 8.94
C VAL A 137 12.78 4.47 10.47
N SER A 138 11.87 3.76 11.13
CA SER A 138 11.76 3.73 12.60
C SER A 138 12.44 2.52 13.23
N ASP A 139 12.98 1.58 12.45
CA ASP A 139 13.52 0.31 12.91
C ASP A 139 12.47 -0.53 13.67
N ILE A 140 11.21 -0.50 13.20
CA ILE A 140 10.10 -1.27 13.77
C ILE A 140 10.03 -2.63 13.07
N GLU A 141 9.99 -3.70 13.87
CA GLU A 141 9.80 -5.06 13.39
C GLU A 141 8.40 -5.55 13.78
N LEU A 142 7.59 -5.86 12.79
CA LEU A 142 6.26 -6.46 12.93
C LEU A 142 6.14 -7.67 12.01
N THR A 143 5.39 -8.65 12.46
CA THR A 143 5.01 -9.79 11.61
C THR A 143 4.16 -9.32 10.43
N PRO A 144 4.07 -10.11 9.34
CA PRO A 144 3.18 -9.77 8.23
C PRO A 144 1.72 -9.59 8.65
N LEU A 145 1.25 -10.37 9.62
CA LEU A 145 -0.12 -10.29 10.14
C LEU A 145 -0.37 -8.98 10.90
N GLU A 146 0.54 -8.61 11.80
CA GLU A 146 0.47 -7.32 12.53
C GLU A 146 0.57 -6.15 11.55
N THR A 147 1.47 -6.24 10.56
CA THR A 147 1.57 -5.22 9.50
C THR A 147 0.26 -5.08 8.74
N ALA A 148 -0.36 -6.20 8.35
CA ALA A 148 -1.64 -6.19 7.64
C ALA A 148 -2.76 -5.60 8.50
N ALA A 149 -2.80 -5.92 9.80
CA ALA A 149 -3.78 -5.36 10.73
C ALA A 149 -3.69 -3.83 10.81
N ILE A 150 -2.49 -3.28 10.87
CA ILE A 150 -2.27 -1.83 10.84
C ILE A 150 -2.68 -1.25 9.47
N CYS A 151 -2.30 -1.89 8.37
CA CYS A 151 -2.67 -1.42 7.03
C CYS A 151 -4.19 -1.42 6.80
N ALA A 152 -4.89 -2.40 7.35
CA ALA A 152 -6.33 -2.57 7.20
C ALA A 152 -7.12 -1.57 8.04
N LEU A 153 -6.56 -1.13 9.18
CA LEU A 153 -7.30 -0.40 10.21
C LEU A 153 -8.48 -1.25 10.71
N ASN A 154 -9.67 -1.01 10.18
CA ASN A 154 -10.90 -1.75 10.51
C ASN A 154 -11.46 -2.56 9.33
N ASP A 155 -10.72 -2.63 8.21
CA ASP A 155 -11.13 -3.40 7.03
C ASP A 155 -10.73 -4.89 7.16
N ASP A 156 -11.13 -5.70 6.17
CA ASP A 156 -10.63 -7.08 6.03
C ASP A 156 -9.11 -7.10 5.80
N LEU A 157 -8.42 -8.02 6.47
CA LEU A 157 -6.97 -8.20 6.41
C LEU A 157 -6.49 -8.84 5.10
N THR A 158 -7.35 -9.63 4.46
CA THR A 158 -6.98 -10.50 3.33
C THR A 158 -6.33 -9.74 2.17
N PRO A 159 -6.87 -8.61 1.68
CA PRO A 159 -6.26 -7.86 0.59
C PRO A 159 -4.88 -7.29 0.95
N TYR A 160 -4.69 -6.88 2.20
CA TYR A 160 -3.42 -6.33 2.67
C TYR A 160 -2.35 -7.42 2.81
N LEU A 161 -2.72 -8.59 3.33
CA LEU A 161 -1.86 -9.77 3.34
C LEU A 161 -1.44 -10.15 1.92
N ALA A 162 -2.39 -10.21 0.98
CA ALA A 162 -2.09 -10.53 -0.42
C ALA A 162 -1.07 -9.57 -1.03
N VAL A 163 -1.16 -8.26 -0.74
CA VAL A 163 -0.18 -7.27 -1.20
C VAL A 163 1.18 -7.48 -0.52
N LEU A 164 1.20 -7.67 0.80
CA LEU A 164 2.43 -7.82 1.58
C LEU A 164 3.23 -9.09 1.21
N PHE A 165 2.52 -10.17 0.88
CA PHE A 165 3.12 -11.43 0.43
C PHE A 165 3.41 -11.47 -1.07
N SER A 166 3.00 -10.46 -1.83
CA SER A 166 3.18 -10.44 -3.27
C SER A 166 4.64 -10.51 -3.68
N LYS A 167 4.93 -11.31 -4.70
CA LYS A 167 6.27 -11.49 -5.24
C LYS A 167 6.22 -11.42 -6.76
N LYS A 168 7.19 -10.72 -7.36
CA LYS A 168 7.29 -10.61 -8.83
C LYS A 168 7.35 -11.99 -9.50
N GLY A 169 6.48 -12.24 -10.46
CA GLY A 169 6.39 -13.52 -11.18
C GLY A 169 5.61 -14.61 -10.44
N TYR A 170 4.90 -14.26 -9.37
CA TYR A 170 4.09 -15.19 -8.58
C TYR A 170 2.67 -14.68 -8.40
N CYS A 171 1.74 -15.62 -8.23
CA CYS A 171 0.45 -15.37 -7.62
C CYS A 171 0.50 -15.75 -6.14
N THR A 172 -0.27 -15.06 -5.33
CA THR A 172 -0.45 -15.38 -3.92
C THR A 172 -1.79 -16.09 -3.75
N LEU A 173 -1.76 -17.33 -3.31
CA LEU A 173 -2.95 -18.09 -2.90
C LEU A 173 -3.28 -17.71 -1.46
N MET A 174 -4.44 -17.10 -1.30
CA MET A 174 -5.05 -16.77 0.00
C MET A 174 -6.08 -17.84 0.33
N ASN A 175 -5.97 -18.44 1.48
CA ASN A 175 -6.94 -19.38 2.03
C ASN A 175 -7.01 -19.19 3.55
N SER A 176 -7.70 -20.04 4.28
CA SER A 176 -7.80 -19.97 5.74
C SER A 176 -6.48 -20.20 6.49
N GLY A 177 -5.40 -20.51 5.79
CA GLY A 177 -4.05 -20.67 6.34
C GLY A 177 -3.11 -19.54 5.92
N GLU A 178 -1.80 -19.82 6.03
CA GLU A 178 -0.78 -18.88 5.58
C GLU A 178 -0.82 -18.65 4.06
N PRO A 179 -0.63 -17.39 3.60
CA PRO A 179 -0.54 -17.09 2.18
C PRO A 179 0.59 -17.87 1.51
N LYS A 180 0.33 -18.45 0.34
CA LYS A 180 1.31 -19.22 -0.43
C LYS A 180 1.59 -18.58 -1.77
N ASN A 181 2.86 -18.36 -2.09
CA ASN A 181 3.28 -17.90 -3.41
C ASN A 181 3.41 -19.07 -4.38
N LEU A 182 2.64 -19.03 -5.47
CA LEU A 182 2.68 -19.99 -6.55
C LEU A 182 3.31 -19.33 -7.79
N PRO A 183 4.26 -20.00 -8.46
CA PRO A 183 4.81 -19.49 -9.71
C PRO A 183 3.70 -19.18 -10.70
N LEU A 184 3.73 -18.00 -11.33
CA LEU A 184 2.79 -17.63 -12.38
C LEU A 184 3.47 -17.83 -13.74
N PRO A 185 3.18 -18.91 -14.47
CA PRO A 185 3.82 -19.20 -15.75
C PRO A 185 3.19 -18.34 -16.86
N LEU A 186 3.30 -17.00 -16.73
CA LEU A 186 2.80 -16.05 -17.73
C LEU A 186 3.82 -15.71 -18.82
N SER A 187 4.80 -16.58 -19.06
CA SER A 187 5.70 -16.42 -20.20
C SER A 187 4.89 -16.37 -21.50
N GLY A 188 4.87 -15.20 -22.14
CA GLY A 188 4.07 -14.97 -23.36
C GLY A 188 2.64 -14.47 -23.13
N TYR A 189 2.16 -14.34 -21.88
CA TYR A 189 0.83 -13.79 -21.56
C TYR A 189 0.93 -12.40 -20.90
N LYS A 190 -0.11 -11.61 -21.08
CA LYS A 190 -0.28 -10.31 -20.41
C LYS A 190 -1.61 -10.31 -19.66
N ILE A 191 -1.62 -9.79 -18.47
CA ILE A 191 -2.87 -9.48 -17.75
C ILE A 191 -3.35 -8.13 -18.24
N LEU A 192 -4.53 -8.10 -18.85
CA LEU A 192 -5.21 -6.87 -19.25
C LEU A 192 -6.28 -6.55 -18.22
N THR A 193 -6.27 -5.31 -17.74
CA THR A 193 -7.33 -4.77 -16.87
C THR A 193 -8.17 -3.79 -17.69
N ALA A 194 -9.48 -3.95 -17.67
CA ALA A 194 -10.42 -3.04 -18.29
C ALA A 194 -11.27 -2.37 -17.22
N HIS A 195 -11.54 -1.07 -17.40
CA HIS A 195 -12.47 -0.32 -16.56
C HIS A 195 -13.84 -0.30 -17.23
N CYS A 196 -14.88 -0.75 -16.50
CA CYS A 196 -16.26 -0.57 -16.91
C CYS A 196 -16.81 0.65 -16.18
N THR A 197 -17.37 1.60 -16.94
CA THR A 197 -17.97 2.84 -16.40
C THR A 197 -19.37 2.63 -15.83
N GLU A 198 -20.01 1.51 -16.19
CA GLU A 198 -21.30 1.17 -15.61
C GLU A 198 -21.11 0.46 -14.28
N PRO A 199 -21.71 0.94 -13.18
CA PRO A 199 -21.67 0.23 -11.92
C PRO A 199 -22.35 -1.12 -12.10
N LEU A 200 -21.67 -2.21 -11.76
CA LEU A 200 -22.30 -3.51 -11.63
C LEU A 200 -23.38 -3.39 -10.56
N SER A 201 -24.63 -3.33 -10.98
CA SER A 201 -25.77 -2.95 -10.16
C SER A 201 -26.11 -3.94 -9.04
N ASP A 202 -25.38 -5.07 -8.95
CA ASP A 202 -25.63 -6.02 -7.86
C ASP A 202 -24.52 -7.08 -7.74
N HIS A 203 -23.49 -6.78 -6.95
CA HIS A 203 -22.43 -7.74 -6.62
C HIS A 203 -22.97 -9.05 -6.01
N SER A 204 -24.13 -8.99 -5.34
CA SER A 204 -24.73 -10.15 -4.71
C SER A 204 -25.28 -11.19 -5.69
N LYS A 205 -25.62 -10.78 -6.91
CA LYS A 205 -26.16 -11.71 -7.93
C LYS A 205 -25.06 -12.51 -8.62
N HIS A 206 -23.88 -11.95 -8.78
CA HIS A 206 -22.77 -12.64 -9.46
C HIS A 206 -22.11 -13.72 -8.60
N ILE A 207 -22.14 -13.57 -7.27
CA ILE A 207 -21.61 -14.58 -6.34
C ILE A 207 -22.42 -15.88 -6.39
N LYS A 208 -23.70 -15.83 -6.71
CA LYS A 208 -24.57 -17.03 -6.80
C LYS A 208 -24.28 -17.95 -7.99
N TYR A 209 -23.53 -17.47 -8.99
CA TYR A 209 -23.22 -18.27 -10.19
C TYR A 209 -21.79 -18.82 -10.21
N ALA A 210 -20.96 -18.46 -9.22
CA ALA A 210 -19.58 -18.92 -9.08
C ALA A 210 -19.42 -20.06 -8.04
N MET A 211 -20.49 -20.50 -7.44
CA MET A 211 -20.59 -21.65 -6.55
C MET A 211 -21.30 -22.80 -7.28
#